data_8603f1329e8f9d7f41e258b30892fdb3
#
_entry.id   8603f1329e8f9d7f41e258b30892fdb3
#
_cell.length_a   1.000
_cell.length_b   1.000
_cell.length_c   1.000
_cell.angle_alpha   90.00
_cell.angle_beta   90.00
_cell.angle_gamma   90.00
#
_symmetry.space_group_name_H-M   'P 1'
#
loop_
_entity.id
_entity.type
_entity.pdbx_description
1 polymer ?
#
loop_
_entity_poly.entity_id
_entity_poly.type
_entity_poly.pdbx_seq_one_letter_code
_entity_poly.pdbx_strand_id
1 'polypeptide(L)'
;MHHAQASRTIEMTKAAATTLFAAFLFIATLGATATSDGAEPRGVSPRPPVAVGHPTFVSPHASPIAIDGGRVFVVNTPADTVDVIDAETRKILARVNVGIDPVSIAVRPDGKEVWVSNHVSDSVSVIDSDAESSTYLNVIATVQDFDPESKATRFDEPVGIAFASDAKAYIALSSENEICVVDVATRKVSKRLTITAQDPRAITVRGDRLYVIPFESNNKTQLSGGTGKIDGDLVTFDAHKHAVANNNVLSLGAVMDIIKHPKVPDRDLYVFDTETDELVEVVDTLGTLLYGLTVDSKGRVFVAQTDARNEINGRSGTKKHGLEELENRAFLNRITSVRFKGDSFEKPEFIDLEPLPPKHPESGAALATPFAIEISADDSMLVVSSAGSDKIFTVDAASGKVLGRVKVGAVPRGIALESADGGKASRAWVLNAVANTVSLVDVSNSASPKVVDTIELEDPTHPAVKRGRIAFNTASASTTKTYSCASCHPDGHTDQLLWVLKTPIVTGGDQIMPRSTMPIRGLRDTAPYHWDGIPGDPYGGNNSANVHG
;
A
#
# COMPACT_ATOMS: atom_id res chain seq x y z
N MET A 1 -14.46 -55.55 38.87
CA MET A 1 -13.68 -56.04 40.05
C MET A 1 -12.60 -55.02 40.24
N HIS A 2 -12.85 -54.17 41.17
CA HIS A 2 -12.20 -53.95 42.46
C HIS A 2 -10.79 -53.33 42.32
N HIS A 3 -10.69 -52.15 42.75
CA HIS A 3 -10.38 -51.47 44.03
C HIS A 3 -8.91 -51.04 44.06
N ALA A 4 -8.45 -50.01 44.68
CA ALA A 4 -8.95 -48.95 45.53
C ALA A 4 -7.86 -47.89 45.70
N GLN A 5 -8.32 -46.67 45.92
CA GLN A 5 -7.81 -45.61 46.79
C GLN A 5 -6.49 -45.77 47.55
N ALA A 6 -5.70 -44.72 47.57
CA ALA A 6 -5.17 -44.18 48.83
C ALA A 6 -4.80 -42.70 48.68
N SER A 7 -5.60 -41.88 49.31
CA SER A 7 -5.29 -40.52 49.69
C SER A 7 -4.26 -40.53 50.84
N ARG A 8 -3.22 -39.70 50.77
CA ARG A 8 -2.44 -39.30 51.95
C ARG A 8 -2.32 -37.81 52.03
N THR A 9 -3.09 -37.27 52.90
CA THR A 9 -3.00 -35.95 53.52
C THR A 9 -1.66 -35.88 54.26
N ILE A 10 -0.83 -34.92 54.03
CA ILE A 10 0.30 -34.57 54.86
C ILE A 10 0.03 -33.24 55.52
N GLU A 11 -0.29 -33.30 56.83
CA GLU A 11 -0.19 -32.16 57.73
C GLU A 11 1.27 -31.75 57.83
N MET A 12 1.62 -30.55 57.42
CA MET A 12 2.89 -29.93 57.79
C MET A 12 2.66 -28.88 58.86
N THR A 13 3.21 -29.16 59.99
CA THR A 13 3.19 -28.40 61.24
C THR A 13 3.78 -27.00 61.09
N LYS A 14 3.13 -26.05 61.77
CA LYS A 14 3.51 -24.63 61.95
C LYS A 14 4.77 -24.43 62.84
N ALA A 15 5.91 -24.94 62.49
CA ALA A 15 7.11 -24.76 63.30
C ALA A 15 8.38 -24.33 62.53
N ALA A 16 8.27 -23.94 61.26
CA ALA A 16 9.40 -23.53 60.47
C ALA A 16 9.33 -22.07 59.95
N ALA A 17 8.39 -21.25 60.42
CA ALA A 17 8.21 -19.90 59.91
C ALA A 17 8.82 -18.78 60.77
N THR A 18 9.51 -19.09 61.84
CA THR A 18 10.02 -18.06 62.77
C THR A 18 11.54 -17.94 62.80
N THR A 19 12.30 -18.76 62.08
CA THR A 19 13.77 -18.72 62.09
C THR A 19 14.43 -18.20 60.79
N LEU A 20 13.63 -17.84 59.79
CA LEU A 20 14.15 -17.27 58.53
C LEU A 20 14.00 -15.74 58.41
N PHE A 21 13.43 -15.08 59.43
CA PHE A 21 13.24 -13.60 59.41
C PHE A 21 14.34 -12.83 60.16
N ALA A 22 15.30 -13.55 60.84
CA ALA A 22 16.40 -12.93 61.56
C ALA A 22 17.75 -13.01 60.85
N ALA A 23 17.82 -13.66 59.70
CA ALA A 23 19.07 -13.77 58.91
C ALA A 23 19.18 -12.75 57.76
N PHE A 24 18.17 -11.93 57.52
CA PHE A 24 18.17 -10.95 56.44
C PHE A 24 18.43 -9.50 56.88
N LEU A 25 18.74 -9.27 58.16
CA LEU A 25 18.99 -7.92 58.68
C LEU A 25 20.46 -7.65 59.11
N PHE A 26 21.43 -8.49 58.74
CA PHE A 26 22.83 -8.28 59.15
C PHE A 26 23.88 -8.39 58.05
N ILE A 27 23.48 -8.24 56.77
CA ILE A 27 24.44 -8.12 55.62
C ILE A 27 24.20 -6.80 54.85
N ALA A 28 24.14 -5.70 55.57
CA ALA A 28 23.99 -4.39 54.97
C ALA A 28 25.01 -3.36 55.49
N THR A 29 26.18 -3.79 55.95
CA THR A 29 27.27 -2.86 56.23
C THR A 29 28.62 -3.57 56.14
N LEU A 30 29.05 -3.91 54.93
CA LEU A 30 30.48 -4.02 54.62
C LEU A 30 30.66 -3.56 53.18
N GLY A 31 31.12 -2.32 53.06
CA GLY A 31 31.46 -1.72 51.78
C GLY A 31 32.54 -2.53 51.06
N ALA A 32 32.23 -2.99 49.91
CA ALA A 32 33.21 -3.31 48.88
C ALA A 32 32.95 -2.34 47.73
N THR A 33 33.81 -1.35 47.59
CA THR A 33 33.96 -0.58 46.38
C THR A 33 34.48 -1.48 45.28
N ALA A 34 33.57 -2.23 44.68
CA ALA A 34 33.81 -2.78 43.37
C ALA A 34 33.40 -1.67 42.36
N THR A 35 34.37 -1.04 41.77
CA THR A 35 34.16 -0.28 40.53
C THR A 35 33.78 -1.30 39.46
N SER A 36 32.50 -1.64 39.41
CA SER A 36 31.94 -2.19 38.20
C SER A 36 31.80 -0.99 37.24
N ASP A 37 32.54 -1.04 36.15
CA ASP A 37 32.12 -0.32 34.94
C ASP A 37 30.72 -0.83 34.59
N GLY A 38 29.74 -0.28 35.29
CA GLY A 38 28.33 -0.44 34.97
C GLY A 38 28.10 0.32 33.68
N ALA A 39 27.99 -0.38 32.59
CA ALA A 39 27.30 0.17 31.45
C ALA A 39 25.95 0.67 31.97
N GLU A 40 25.77 2.00 32.00
CA GLU A 40 24.45 2.59 32.24
C GLU A 40 23.47 1.84 31.33
N PRO A 41 22.29 1.43 31.83
CA PRO A 41 21.26 0.94 30.94
C PRO A 41 21.08 2.00 29.88
N ARG A 42 21.44 1.70 28.63
CA ARG A 42 21.29 2.63 27.51
C ARG A 42 19.85 3.05 27.56
N GLY A 43 19.62 4.30 27.95
CA GLY A 43 18.31 4.84 28.13
C GLY A 43 17.53 4.55 26.88
N VAL A 44 16.39 3.87 27.03
CA VAL A 44 15.43 3.74 25.95
C VAL A 44 15.22 5.15 25.42
N SER A 45 15.68 5.39 24.20
CA SER A 45 15.52 6.70 23.56
C SER A 45 14.05 7.08 23.70
N PRO A 46 13.69 8.24 24.25
CA PRO A 46 12.29 8.58 24.44
C PRO A 46 11.60 8.40 23.10
N ARG A 47 10.56 7.57 23.08
CA ARG A 47 9.79 7.33 21.86
C ARG A 47 9.28 8.67 21.35
N PRO A 48 9.43 8.98 20.05
CA PRO A 48 8.88 10.20 19.53
C PRO A 48 7.39 10.23 19.85
N PRO A 49 6.85 11.37 20.27
CA PRO A 49 5.41 11.50 20.43
C PRO A 49 4.76 11.22 19.08
N VAL A 50 4.01 10.12 19.00
CA VAL A 50 3.15 9.86 17.86
C VAL A 50 1.88 10.66 18.13
N ALA A 51 1.47 11.50 17.21
CA ALA A 51 0.20 12.17 17.30
C ALA A 51 -0.91 11.13 17.46
N VAL A 52 -1.74 11.30 18.49
CA VAL A 52 -2.85 10.38 18.75
C VAL A 52 -3.84 10.53 17.61
N GLY A 53 -4.18 9.41 16.96
CA GLY A 53 -5.18 9.39 15.88
C GLY A 53 -4.62 9.44 14.45
N HIS A 54 -3.31 9.61 14.26
CA HIS A 54 -2.73 9.58 12.91
C HIS A 54 -2.05 8.24 12.62
N PRO A 55 -2.22 7.68 11.40
CA PRO A 55 -1.52 6.49 10.96
C PRO A 55 -0.01 6.66 11.02
N THR A 56 0.70 5.61 11.43
CA THR A 56 2.17 5.61 11.44
C THR A 56 2.74 5.35 10.05
N PHE A 57 2.02 4.61 9.21
CA PHE A 57 2.34 4.35 7.82
C PHE A 57 1.71 5.41 6.90
N VAL A 58 2.13 5.42 5.64
CA VAL A 58 1.51 6.27 4.62
C VAL A 58 0.12 5.72 4.30
N SER A 59 -0.83 6.60 4.13
CA SER A 59 -2.22 6.24 3.83
C SER A 59 -2.42 5.90 2.35
N PRO A 60 -3.50 5.19 1.99
CA PRO A 60 -3.74 4.70 0.64
C PRO A 60 -4.19 5.82 -0.31
N HIS A 61 -3.27 6.61 -0.83
CA HIS A 61 -3.58 7.64 -1.83
C HIS A 61 -4.09 7.01 -3.14
N ALA A 62 -5.10 7.64 -3.76
CA ALA A 62 -5.51 7.31 -5.13
C ALA A 62 -5.26 8.48 -6.08
N SER A 63 -5.99 9.59 -5.95
CA SER A 63 -5.81 10.81 -6.74
C SER A 63 -5.66 12.01 -5.80
N PRO A 64 -4.52 12.15 -5.11
CA PRO A 64 -4.37 13.10 -4.01
C PRO A 64 -4.11 14.55 -4.46
N ILE A 65 -4.07 14.82 -5.76
CA ILE A 65 -3.82 16.14 -6.33
C ILE A 65 -4.66 16.33 -7.60
N ALA A 66 -5.25 17.49 -7.76
CA ALA A 66 -6.03 17.86 -8.95
C ALA A 66 -5.76 19.32 -9.32
N ILE A 67 -5.98 19.66 -10.60
CA ILE A 67 -5.85 21.02 -11.10
C ILE A 67 -7.16 21.46 -11.79
N ASP A 68 -7.62 22.65 -11.46
CA ASP A 68 -8.75 23.28 -12.09
C ASP A 68 -8.67 24.82 -12.03
N GLY A 69 -9.05 25.49 -13.10
CA GLY A 69 -9.14 26.96 -13.14
C GLY A 69 -7.87 27.70 -12.71
N GLY A 70 -6.67 27.12 -12.98
CA GLY A 70 -5.39 27.71 -12.57
C GLY A 70 -5.06 27.49 -11.08
N ARG A 71 -5.82 26.65 -10.37
CA ARG A 71 -5.59 26.25 -8.97
C ARG A 71 -5.23 24.77 -8.90
N VAL A 72 -4.26 24.46 -8.07
CA VAL A 72 -3.87 23.08 -7.74
C VAL A 72 -4.36 22.78 -6.34
N PHE A 73 -5.24 21.81 -6.22
CA PHE A 73 -5.75 21.29 -4.97
C PHE A 73 -4.94 20.06 -4.59
N VAL A 74 -4.38 20.02 -3.41
CA VAL A 74 -3.56 18.90 -2.97
C VAL A 74 -3.94 18.50 -1.55
N VAL A 75 -4.16 17.21 -1.30
CA VAL A 75 -4.35 16.71 0.05
C VAL A 75 -3.04 16.84 0.82
N ASN A 76 -3.12 17.35 2.01
CA ASN A 76 -2.05 17.34 2.99
C ASN A 76 -2.44 16.37 4.11
N THR A 77 -2.26 15.09 3.83
CA THR A 77 -2.66 13.98 4.70
C THR A 77 -2.14 14.11 6.13
N PRO A 78 -0.85 14.49 6.36
CA PRO A 78 -0.35 14.64 7.73
C PRO A 78 -0.98 15.79 8.52
N ALA A 79 -1.57 16.78 7.86
CA ALA A 79 -2.12 17.97 8.49
C ALA A 79 -3.67 18.02 8.47
N ASP A 80 -4.33 17.02 7.91
CA ASP A 80 -5.79 16.95 7.73
C ASP A 80 -6.35 18.16 6.97
N THR A 81 -5.63 18.62 5.93
CA THR A 81 -6.01 19.78 5.13
C THR A 81 -5.97 19.48 3.63
N VAL A 82 -6.60 20.36 2.87
CA VAL A 82 -6.32 20.56 1.45
C VAL A 82 -5.58 21.89 1.30
N ASP A 83 -4.37 21.84 0.77
CA ASP A 83 -3.65 23.05 0.36
C ASP A 83 -4.06 23.43 -1.07
N VAL A 84 -4.39 24.70 -1.27
CA VAL A 84 -4.76 25.26 -2.58
C VAL A 84 -3.62 26.13 -3.06
N ILE A 85 -3.02 25.78 -4.18
CA ILE A 85 -1.86 26.45 -4.76
C ILE A 85 -2.27 27.16 -6.05
N ASP A 86 -1.86 28.41 -6.19
CA ASP A 86 -1.95 29.13 -7.45
C ASP A 86 -0.92 28.61 -8.46
N ALA A 87 -1.40 28.14 -9.61
CA ALA A 87 -0.54 27.46 -10.58
C ALA A 87 0.46 28.39 -11.28
N GLU A 88 0.16 29.70 -11.38
CA GLU A 88 1.03 30.70 -11.98
C GLU A 88 2.10 31.18 -11.00
N THR A 89 1.68 31.64 -9.82
CA THR A 89 2.58 32.22 -8.80
C THR A 89 3.23 31.17 -7.92
N ARG A 90 2.73 29.92 -7.90
CA ARG A 90 3.19 28.77 -7.09
C ARG A 90 3.11 29.01 -5.60
N LYS A 91 2.21 29.88 -5.18
CA LYS A 91 1.97 30.20 -3.77
C LYS A 91 0.77 29.47 -3.25
N ILE A 92 0.82 29.05 -2.00
CA ILE A 92 -0.34 28.53 -1.29
C ILE A 92 -1.32 29.69 -1.06
N LEU A 93 -2.51 29.60 -1.64
CA LEU A 93 -3.59 30.56 -1.50
C LEU A 93 -4.40 30.33 -0.23
N ALA A 94 -4.65 29.07 0.10
CA ALA A 94 -5.45 28.67 1.25
C ALA A 94 -5.08 27.29 1.76
N ARG A 95 -5.39 27.04 3.04
CA ARG A 95 -5.45 25.72 3.66
C ARG A 95 -6.85 25.50 4.17
N VAL A 96 -7.50 24.47 3.69
CA VAL A 96 -8.86 24.13 4.04
C VAL A 96 -8.83 22.91 4.95
N ASN A 97 -9.31 23.05 6.18
CA ASN A 97 -9.45 21.91 7.09
C ASN A 97 -10.54 20.97 6.56
N VAL A 98 -10.24 19.67 6.51
CA VAL A 98 -11.14 18.60 6.06
C VAL A 98 -11.27 17.52 7.15
N GLY A 99 -11.76 16.34 6.81
CA GLY A 99 -11.74 15.21 7.74
C GLY A 99 -10.34 14.64 7.94
N ILE A 100 -10.24 13.61 8.79
CA ILE A 100 -8.96 13.00 9.17
C ILE A 100 -8.45 12.12 8.02
N ASP A 101 -7.15 12.28 7.72
CA ASP A 101 -6.42 11.48 6.76
C ASP A 101 -6.96 11.60 5.32
N PRO A 102 -6.95 12.82 4.72
CA PRO A 102 -7.38 13.02 3.34
C PRO A 102 -6.44 12.31 2.36
N VAL A 103 -7.00 11.54 1.40
CA VAL A 103 -6.22 10.66 0.51
C VAL A 103 -6.53 10.82 -0.97
N SER A 104 -7.63 11.47 -1.33
CA SER A 104 -8.03 11.66 -2.72
C SER A 104 -8.83 12.93 -2.91
N ILE A 105 -8.72 13.50 -4.10
CA ILE A 105 -9.43 14.72 -4.53
C ILE A 105 -10.05 14.49 -5.90
N ALA A 106 -11.28 14.96 -6.07
CA ALA A 106 -11.92 15.09 -7.38
C ALA A 106 -12.61 16.44 -7.53
N VAL A 107 -12.45 17.07 -8.67
CA VAL A 107 -13.15 18.31 -9.03
C VAL A 107 -14.43 17.93 -9.76
N ARG A 108 -15.58 18.51 -9.35
CA ARG A 108 -16.83 18.36 -10.07
C ARG A 108 -16.69 18.93 -11.48
N PRO A 109 -17.27 18.35 -12.53
CA PRO A 109 -17.02 18.77 -13.92
C PRO A 109 -17.29 20.26 -14.21
N ASP A 110 -18.23 20.89 -13.50
CA ASP A 110 -18.52 22.34 -13.62
C ASP A 110 -17.51 23.24 -12.87
N GLY A 111 -16.52 22.66 -12.18
CA GLY A 111 -15.49 23.39 -11.43
C GLY A 111 -15.94 24.04 -10.13
N LYS A 112 -17.20 23.81 -9.68
CA LYS A 112 -17.78 24.52 -8.53
C LYS A 112 -17.57 23.83 -7.19
N GLU A 113 -17.19 22.56 -7.18
CA GLU A 113 -16.96 21.81 -5.97
C GLU A 113 -15.73 20.93 -6.11
N VAL A 114 -14.99 20.82 -5.02
CA VAL A 114 -13.89 19.86 -4.85
C VAL A 114 -14.26 18.90 -3.73
N TRP A 115 -14.29 17.62 -4.05
CA TRP A 115 -14.61 16.55 -3.11
C TRP A 115 -13.33 15.86 -2.63
N VAL A 116 -13.24 15.58 -1.33
CA VAL A 116 -12.03 15.07 -0.67
C VAL A 116 -12.38 13.87 0.19
N SER A 117 -11.84 12.70 -0.12
CA SER A 117 -11.98 11.51 0.71
C SER A 117 -11.11 11.60 1.95
N ASN A 118 -11.72 11.44 3.12
CA ASN A 118 -11.06 11.43 4.42
C ASN A 118 -11.10 9.99 4.96
N HIS A 119 -10.01 9.27 4.76
CA HIS A 119 -9.94 7.81 4.92
C HIS A 119 -10.23 7.34 6.35
N VAL A 120 -9.69 8.02 7.36
CA VAL A 120 -9.84 7.62 8.78
C VAL A 120 -11.14 8.15 9.40
N SER A 121 -11.69 9.23 8.89
CA SER A 121 -12.95 9.79 9.42
C SER A 121 -14.20 9.39 8.63
N ASP A 122 -14.10 8.38 7.77
CA ASP A 122 -15.23 7.77 7.06
C ASP A 122 -16.15 8.78 6.41
N SER A 123 -15.56 9.70 5.67
CA SER A 123 -16.30 10.84 5.12
C SER A 123 -15.71 11.39 3.85
N VAL A 124 -16.51 12.14 3.11
CA VAL A 124 -16.02 13.01 2.02
C VAL A 124 -16.38 14.45 2.34
N SER A 125 -15.36 15.31 2.43
CA SER A 125 -15.55 16.77 2.55
C SER A 125 -15.83 17.36 1.18
N VAL A 126 -16.82 18.29 1.11
CA VAL A 126 -17.17 19.05 -0.09
C VAL A 126 -16.73 20.48 0.10
N ILE A 127 -15.75 20.92 -0.68
CA ILE A 127 -15.22 22.29 -0.66
C ILE A 127 -15.87 23.08 -1.80
N ASP A 128 -16.35 24.27 -1.50
CA ASP A 128 -16.82 25.22 -2.50
C ASP A 128 -15.63 25.83 -3.25
N SER A 129 -15.51 25.58 -4.54
CA SER A 129 -14.44 26.09 -5.41
C SER A 129 -14.91 27.18 -6.39
N ASP A 130 -16.17 27.59 -6.31
CA ASP A 130 -16.70 28.70 -7.11
C ASP A 130 -16.17 30.04 -6.57
N ALA A 131 -15.30 30.69 -7.32
CA ALA A 131 -14.67 31.96 -6.91
C ALA A 131 -15.68 33.10 -6.68
N GLU A 132 -16.88 33.02 -7.27
CA GLU A 132 -17.94 34.02 -7.09
C GLU A 132 -18.83 33.73 -5.87
N SER A 133 -18.62 32.59 -5.21
CA SER A 133 -19.42 32.18 -4.05
C SER A 133 -18.96 32.87 -2.77
N SER A 134 -19.91 33.21 -1.90
CA SER A 134 -19.59 33.73 -0.54
C SER A 134 -18.96 32.70 0.39
N THR A 135 -19.02 31.40 0.04
CA THR A 135 -18.43 30.29 0.78
C THR A 135 -17.19 29.72 0.09
N TYR A 136 -16.62 30.49 -0.84
CA TYR A 136 -15.41 30.11 -1.57
C TYR A 136 -14.30 29.57 -0.65
N LEU A 137 -13.75 28.40 -0.98
CA LEU A 137 -12.74 27.68 -0.22
C LEU A 137 -13.15 27.30 1.23
N ASN A 138 -14.46 27.17 1.47
CA ASN A 138 -14.95 26.56 2.72
C ASN A 138 -15.52 25.16 2.46
N VAL A 139 -15.47 24.30 3.47
CA VAL A 139 -16.23 23.04 3.46
C VAL A 139 -17.71 23.36 3.67
N ILE A 140 -18.53 23.04 2.68
CA ILE A 140 -19.97 23.34 2.66
C ILE A 140 -20.85 22.13 2.98
N ALA A 141 -20.28 20.92 2.89
CA ALA A 141 -20.99 19.68 3.22
C ALA A 141 -20.01 18.56 3.54
N THR A 142 -20.52 17.53 4.20
CA THR A 142 -19.84 16.26 4.42
C THR A 142 -20.75 15.13 3.95
N VAL A 143 -20.22 14.24 3.11
CA VAL A 143 -20.90 13.01 2.67
C VAL A 143 -20.51 11.88 3.60
N GLN A 144 -21.48 11.21 4.17
CA GLN A 144 -21.36 10.03 5.01
C GLN A 144 -22.58 9.14 4.81
N ASP A 145 -22.50 7.87 5.18
CA ASP A 145 -23.63 6.96 5.21
C ASP A 145 -23.57 6.10 6.48
N PHE A 146 -24.72 5.96 7.13
CA PHE A 146 -24.86 5.21 8.38
C PHE A 146 -26.01 4.23 8.29
N ASP A 147 -25.82 3.08 8.90
CA ASP A 147 -26.92 2.16 9.11
C ASP A 147 -28.02 2.82 9.96
N PRO A 148 -29.28 2.82 9.49
CA PRO A 148 -30.35 3.55 10.16
C PRO A 148 -30.70 3.02 11.54
N GLU A 149 -30.41 1.74 11.84
CA GLU A 149 -30.73 1.09 13.10
C GLU A 149 -29.55 1.14 14.07
N SER A 150 -28.40 0.59 13.66
CA SER A 150 -27.21 0.50 14.52
C SER A 150 -26.42 1.79 14.64
N LYS A 151 -26.59 2.73 13.70
CA LYS A 151 -25.79 3.95 13.55
C LYS A 151 -24.30 3.68 13.28
N ALA A 152 -23.95 2.45 12.96
CA ALA A 152 -22.60 2.14 12.48
C ALA A 152 -22.37 2.81 11.11
N THR A 153 -21.12 3.17 10.84
CA THR A 153 -20.75 3.65 9.50
C THR A 153 -21.00 2.56 8.46
N ARG A 154 -21.43 2.95 7.31
CA ARG A 154 -21.50 2.17 6.07
C ARG A 154 -20.71 2.88 4.98
N PHE A 155 -19.76 3.70 5.38
CA PHE A 155 -18.95 4.54 4.51
C PHE A 155 -17.48 4.46 4.93
N ASP A 156 -17.05 3.21 5.18
CA ASP A 156 -15.78 2.90 5.83
C ASP A 156 -14.60 3.03 4.86
N GLU A 157 -13.59 3.77 5.29
CA GLU A 157 -12.33 4.01 4.58
C GLU A 157 -12.49 4.45 3.09
N PRO A 158 -13.15 5.61 2.82
CA PRO A 158 -13.28 6.12 1.46
C PRO A 158 -11.92 6.51 0.86
N VAL A 159 -11.67 6.15 -0.42
CA VAL A 159 -10.42 6.43 -1.13
C VAL A 159 -10.70 7.15 -2.44
N GLY A 160 -10.88 6.47 -3.56
CA GLY A 160 -11.04 7.09 -4.86
C GLY A 160 -12.38 7.80 -5.04
N ILE A 161 -12.39 8.93 -5.74
CA ILE A 161 -13.59 9.67 -6.14
C ILE A 161 -13.56 9.91 -7.65
N ALA A 162 -14.67 9.66 -8.32
CA ALA A 162 -14.83 10.00 -9.73
C ALA A 162 -16.24 10.54 -10.02
N PHE A 163 -16.35 11.60 -10.80
CA PHE A 163 -17.63 12.16 -11.24
C PHE A 163 -18.02 11.57 -12.60
N ALA A 164 -19.26 11.09 -12.72
CA ALA A 164 -19.86 10.79 -14.01
C ALA A 164 -20.47 12.04 -14.63
N SER A 165 -20.94 12.97 -13.80
CA SER A 165 -21.52 14.24 -14.21
C SER A 165 -21.57 15.21 -13.01
N ASP A 166 -22.06 16.42 -13.21
CA ASP A 166 -22.33 17.36 -12.11
C ASP A 166 -23.38 16.85 -11.11
N ALA A 167 -24.13 15.81 -11.48
CA ALA A 167 -25.20 15.25 -10.64
C ALA A 167 -24.84 13.91 -10.00
N LYS A 168 -23.78 13.22 -10.46
CA LYS A 168 -23.47 11.85 -10.05
C LYS A 168 -21.98 11.64 -9.81
N ALA A 169 -21.64 11.13 -8.63
CA ALA A 169 -20.28 10.76 -8.25
C ALA A 169 -20.20 9.30 -7.80
N TYR A 170 -19.01 8.73 -7.92
CA TYR A 170 -18.64 7.42 -7.41
C TYR A 170 -17.53 7.57 -6.34
N ILE A 171 -17.63 6.80 -5.27
CA ILE A 171 -16.65 6.78 -4.18
C ILE A 171 -16.30 5.33 -3.86
N ALA A 172 -15.02 5.01 -3.93
CA ALA A 172 -14.51 3.69 -3.55
C ALA A 172 -14.39 3.59 -2.03
N LEU A 173 -14.94 2.52 -1.44
CA LEU A 173 -14.83 2.20 -0.03
C LEU A 173 -13.92 0.99 0.13
N SER A 174 -12.70 1.22 0.60
CA SER A 174 -11.64 0.21 0.60
C SER A 174 -11.92 -0.96 1.55
N SER A 175 -12.42 -0.69 2.75
CA SER A 175 -12.79 -1.72 3.73
C SER A 175 -14.05 -2.50 3.39
N GLU A 176 -15.00 -1.88 2.70
CA GLU A 176 -16.29 -2.50 2.36
C GLU A 176 -16.23 -3.30 1.06
N ASN A 177 -15.19 -3.14 0.24
CA ASN A 177 -15.09 -3.70 -1.11
C ASN A 177 -16.28 -3.29 -2.00
N GLU A 178 -16.68 -2.04 -1.89
CA GLU A 178 -17.82 -1.46 -2.60
C GLU A 178 -17.49 -0.13 -3.24
N ILE A 179 -18.28 0.25 -4.25
CA ILE A 179 -18.30 1.58 -4.82
C ILE A 179 -19.65 2.20 -4.52
N CYS A 180 -19.67 3.29 -3.77
CA CYS A 180 -20.87 4.08 -3.55
C CYS A 180 -21.19 4.93 -4.76
N VAL A 181 -22.45 4.91 -5.20
CA VAL A 181 -23.01 5.88 -6.13
C VAL A 181 -23.68 6.98 -5.32
N VAL A 182 -23.24 8.21 -5.49
CA VAL A 182 -23.72 9.36 -4.71
C VAL A 182 -24.46 10.33 -5.61
N ASP A 183 -25.68 10.69 -5.22
CA ASP A 183 -26.42 11.82 -5.78
C ASP A 183 -25.81 13.13 -5.27
N VAL A 184 -25.24 13.92 -6.17
CA VAL A 184 -24.47 15.11 -5.83
C VAL A 184 -25.33 16.20 -5.20
N ALA A 185 -26.58 16.37 -5.63
CA ALA A 185 -27.46 17.42 -5.12
C ALA A 185 -27.89 17.15 -3.66
N THR A 186 -28.19 15.89 -3.35
CA THR A 186 -28.66 15.49 -2.02
C THR A 186 -27.54 15.05 -1.07
N ARG A 187 -26.32 14.81 -1.59
CA ARG A 187 -25.17 14.28 -0.83
C ARG A 187 -25.44 12.90 -0.20
N LYS A 188 -26.26 12.07 -0.85
CA LYS A 188 -26.66 10.77 -0.34
C LYS A 188 -26.22 9.65 -1.26
N VAL A 189 -25.85 8.53 -0.63
CA VAL A 189 -25.63 7.28 -1.34
C VAL A 189 -26.96 6.78 -1.90
N SER A 190 -27.01 6.59 -3.21
CA SER A 190 -28.20 6.13 -3.95
C SER A 190 -28.15 4.65 -4.32
N LYS A 191 -26.94 4.11 -4.54
CA LYS A 191 -26.69 2.71 -4.90
C LYS A 191 -25.31 2.29 -4.42
N ARG A 192 -25.10 0.98 -4.27
CA ARG A 192 -23.79 0.38 -3.97
C ARG A 192 -23.46 -0.67 -5.01
N LEU A 193 -22.24 -0.64 -5.52
CA LEU A 193 -21.73 -1.59 -6.51
C LEU A 193 -20.70 -2.47 -5.79
N THR A 194 -21.04 -3.73 -5.60
CA THR A 194 -20.17 -4.69 -4.91
C THR A 194 -19.15 -5.24 -5.90
N ILE A 195 -17.91 -5.32 -5.47
CA ILE A 195 -16.83 -6.01 -6.18
C ILE A 195 -16.38 -7.24 -5.36
N THR A 196 -15.78 -8.22 -6.03
CA THR A 196 -15.34 -9.47 -5.39
C THR A 196 -13.82 -9.54 -5.19
N ALA A 197 -13.12 -8.46 -5.47
CA ALA A 197 -11.72 -8.24 -5.13
C ALA A 197 -11.62 -7.30 -3.93
N GLN A 198 -10.41 -7.09 -3.41
CA GLN A 198 -10.22 -6.39 -2.14
C GLN A 198 -9.61 -5.00 -2.33
N ASP A 199 -10.02 -4.09 -1.45
CA ASP A 199 -9.42 -2.77 -1.29
C ASP A 199 -9.48 -1.94 -2.60
N PRO A 200 -10.69 -1.58 -3.12
CA PRO A 200 -10.80 -0.69 -4.26
C PRO A 200 -10.28 0.70 -3.90
N ARG A 201 -9.30 1.19 -4.66
CA ARG A 201 -8.66 2.48 -4.40
C ARG A 201 -8.76 3.41 -5.58
N ALA A 202 -8.16 3.05 -6.72
CA ALA A 202 -8.15 3.91 -7.88
C ALA A 202 -9.37 3.68 -8.76
N ILE A 203 -10.12 4.76 -9.00
CA ILE A 203 -11.29 4.77 -9.88
C ILE A 203 -11.21 5.96 -10.81
N THR A 204 -11.73 5.84 -12.02
CA THR A 204 -11.86 6.94 -12.96
C THR A 204 -13.06 6.76 -13.86
N VAL A 205 -13.63 7.85 -14.31
CA VAL A 205 -14.70 7.87 -15.34
C VAL A 205 -14.12 8.37 -16.65
N ARG A 206 -14.39 7.63 -17.72
CA ARG A 206 -14.07 8.08 -19.08
C ARG A 206 -15.23 7.75 -20.01
N GLY A 207 -15.82 8.78 -20.63
CA GLY A 207 -17.03 8.63 -21.42
C GLY A 207 -18.19 8.13 -20.55
N ASP A 208 -18.82 7.05 -20.97
CA ASP A 208 -19.93 6.38 -20.31
C ASP A 208 -19.51 5.20 -19.42
N ARG A 209 -18.23 5.12 -19.04
CA ARG A 209 -17.68 4.01 -18.28
C ARG A 209 -17.00 4.48 -17.00
N LEU A 210 -17.26 3.77 -15.90
CA LEU A 210 -16.50 3.81 -14.66
C LEU A 210 -15.53 2.63 -14.65
N TYR A 211 -14.27 2.92 -14.43
CA TYR A 211 -13.19 1.94 -14.29
C TYR A 211 -12.74 1.90 -12.84
N VAL A 212 -12.62 0.69 -12.28
CA VAL A 212 -12.24 0.45 -10.88
C VAL A 212 -11.17 -0.61 -10.84
N ILE A 213 -10.05 -0.31 -10.20
CA ILE A 213 -9.05 -1.33 -9.86
C ILE A 213 -9.05 -1.55 -8.34
N PRO A 214 -9.15 -2.81 -7.87
CA PRO A 214 -8.83 -3.17 -6.50
C PRO A 214 -7.32 -3.04 -6.30
N PHE A 215 -6.90 -2.69 -5.11
CA PHE A 215 -5.47 -2.65 -4.80
C PHE A 215 -4.88 -4.05 -4.70
N GLU A 216 -5.60 -4.94 -4.06
CA GLU A 216 -5.25 -6.34 -3.88
C GLU A 216 -6.15 -7.21 -4.74
N SER A 217 -5.56 -7.87 -5.72
CA SER A 217 -6.23 -8.93 -6.47
C SER A 217 -5.85 -10.29 -5.91
N ASN A 218 -6.68 -11.30 -6.12
CA ASN A 218 -6.41 -12.65 -5.61
C ASN A 218 -5.21 -13.35 -6.27
N ASN A 219 -4.64 -12.81 -7.31
CA ASN A 219 -3.43 -13.19 -8.02
C ASN A 219 -3.27 -14.71 -8.34
N LYS A 220 -4.32 -15.50 -8.22
CA LYS A 220 -4.37 -16.96 -8.49
C LYS A 220 -3.23 -17.76 -7.84
N THR A 221 -2.69 -17.31 -6.71
CA THR A 221 -1.52 -17.89 -6.07
C THR A 221 -1.91 -18.82 -4.95
N GLN A 222 -1.38 -20.04 -4.97
CA GLN A 222 -1.62 -21.08 -3.97
C GLN A 222 -0.38 -21.88 -3.66
N LEU A 223 -0.38 -22.51 -2.50
CA LEU A 223 0.55 -23.58 -2.19
C LEU A 223 0.08 -24.88 -2.83
N SER A 224 0.99 -25.54 -3.52
CA SER A 224 0.86 -26.94 -3.87
C SER A 224 1.86 -27.74 -3.07
N GLY A 225 1.40 -28.81 -2.47
CA GLY A 225 2.26 -29.78 -1.79
C GLY A 225 2.66 -30.87 -2.75
N GLY A 226 3.98 -31.12 -2.89
CA GLY A 226 4.43 -32.35 -3.46
C GLY A 226 5.30 -32.28 -4.70
N THR A 227 5.72 -33.47 -5.11
CA THR A 227 6.61 -33.71 -6.26
C THR A 227 5.82 -34.04 -7.53
N GLY A 228 4.50 -33.94 -7.49
CA GLY A 228 3.63 -34.30 -8.59
C GLY A 228 3.46 -33.20 -9.62
N LYS A 229 2.99 -33.60 -10.79
CA LYS A 229 2.43 -32.66 -11.75
C LYS A 229 1.19 -32.02 -11.14
N ILE A 230 1.14 -30.70 -11.18
CA ILE A 230 -0.06 -29.97 -10.83
C ILE A 230 -0.89 -29.90 -12.13
N ASP A 231 -1.96 -30.66 -12.20
CA ASP A 231 -2.81 -30.75 -13.39
C ASP A 231 -3.72 -29.51 -13.56
N GLY A 232 -3.26 -28.33 -13.14
CA GLY A 232 -4.03 -27.08 -13.20
C GLY A 232 -5.22 -27.04 -12.25
N ASP A 233 -5.46 -28.10 -11.47
CA ASP A 233 -6.49 -28.15 -10.45
C ASP A 233 -5.96 -27.70 -9.08
N LEU A 234 -6.87 -27.14 -8.31
CA LEU A 234 -6.62 -26.74 -6.94
C LEU A 234 -6.24 -27.97 -6.11
N VAL A 235 -4.99 -28.09 -5.72
CA VAL A 235 -4.57 -29.10 -4.76
C VAL A 235 -4.78 -28.52 -3.36
N THR A 236 -5.92 -28.83 -2.77
CA THR A 236 -6.18 -28.56 -1.36
C THR A 236 -5.80 -29.76 -0.54
N PHE A 237 -5.15 -29.53 0.59
CA PHE A 237 -5.02 -30.56 1.61
C PHE A 237 -5.57 -30.03 2.94
N ASP A 238 -6.17 -30.94 3.69
CA ASP A 238 -6.63 -30.64 5.04
C ASP A 238 -5.42 -30.63 5.97
N ALA A 239 -4.91 -29.43 6.26
CA ALA A 239 -3.73 -29.26 7.09
C ALA A 239 -3.94 -29.80 8.53
N HIS A 240 -5.16 -29.68 9.08
CA HIS A 240 -5.48 -30.22 10.40
C HIS A 240 -5.43 -31.75 10.37
N LYS A 241 -6.09 -32.38 9.42
CA LYS A 241 -6.10 -33.84 9.25
C LYS A 241 -4.68 -34.36 9.01
N HIS A 242 -3.89 -33.66 8.19
CA HIS A 242 -2.49 -34.02 7.95
C HIS A 242 -1.64 -33.92 9.21
N ALA A 243 -1.76 -32.84 9.98
CA ALA A 243 -1.03 -32.63 11.21
C ALA A 243 -1.38 -33.71 12.25
N VAL A 244 -2.65 -34.04 12.43
CA VAL A 244 -3.10 -35.11 13.34
C VAL A 244 -2.54 -36.47 12.92
N ALA A 245 -2.57 -36.82 11.62
CA ALA A 245 -2.03 -38.06 11.10
C ALA A 245 -0.52 -38.18 11.26
N ASN A 246 0.20 -37.05 11.31
CA ASN A 246 1.64 -36.99 11.45
C ASN A 246 2.10 -36.51 12.84
N ASN A 247 1.29 -36.73 13.86
CA ASN A 247 1.61 -36.41 15.26
C ASN A 247 1.96 -34.91 15.47
N ASN A 248 1.19 -34.05 14.87
CA ASN A 248 1.37 -32.58 14.85
C ASN A 248 2.68 -32.10 14.16
N VAL A 249 3.34 -32.96 13.44
CA VAL A 249 4.46 -32.55 12.59
C VAL A 249 3.93 -32.24 11.19
N LEU A 250 3.89 -30.97 10.84
CA LEU A 250 3.57 -30.55 9.49
C LEU A 250 4.80 -30.70 8.59
N SER A 251 5.14 -31.94 8.24
CA SER A 251 6.16 -32.24 7.23
C SER A 251 5.43 -32.63 5.96
N LEU A 252 5.55 -31.83 4.93
CA LEU A 252 4.95 -32.14 3.64
C LEU A 252 5.86 -33.04 2.78
N GLY A 253 7.02 -33.43 3.33
CA GLY A 253 7.92 -34.45 2.75
C GLY A 253 8.57 -34.04 1.44
N ALA A 254 8.36 -32.82 0.98
CA ALA A 254 8.85 -32.32 -0.30
C ALA A 254 8.94 -30.80 -0.32
N VAL A 255 9.63 -30.29 -1.31
CA VAL A 255 9.65 -28.88 -1.65
C VAL A 255 8.23 -28.43 -1.98
N MET A 256 7.81 -27.32 -1.41
CA MET A 256 6.49 -26.72 -1.70
C MET A 256 6.58 -25.86 -2.95
N ASP A 257 5.59 -26.01 -3.82
CA ASP A 257 5.44 -25.12 -4.97
C ASP A 257 4.40 -24.04 -4.68
N ILE A 258 4.70 -22.83 -5.04
CA ILE A 258 3.77 -21.69 -5.07
C ILE A 258 3.36 -21.49 -6.53
N ILE A 259 2.09 -21.55 -6.80
CA ILE A 259 1.56 -21.48 -8.16
C ILE A 259 0.38 -20.51 -8.28
N LYS A 260 0.19 -19.98 -9.46
CA LYS A 260 -1.05 -19.31 -9.85
C LYS A 260 -2.07 -20.39 -10.27
N HIS A 261 -3.27 -20.32 -9.71
CA HIS A 261 -4.32 -21.31 -9.96
C HIS A 261 -5.46 -20.71 -10.80
N PRO A 262 -5.85 -21.33 -11.93
CA PRO A 262 -6.82 -20.75 -12.85
C PRO A 262 -8.25 -20.66 -12.30
N LYS A 263 -8.58 -21.42 -11.26
CA LYS A 263 -9.92 -21.42 -10.65
C LYS A 263 -10.06 -20.45 -9.46
N VAL A 264 -8.96 -19.88 -8.97
CA VAL A 264 -9.04 -18.85 -7.94
C VAL A 264 -9.33 -17.52 -8.64
N PRO A 265 -10.39 -16.80 -8.27
CA PRO A 265 -10.72 -15.53 -8.90
C PRO A 265 -9.55 -14.54 -8.83
N ASP A 266 -9.23 -14.00 -9.97
CA ASP A 266 -8.20 -12.99 -10.18
C ASP A 266 -8.92 -11.87 -10.94
N ARG A 267 -9.31 -10.80 -10.26
CA ARG A 267 -10.19 -9.78 -10.81
C ARG A 267 -9.60 -8.43 -10.55
N ASP A 268 -8.97 -7.88 -11.57
CA ASP A 268 -8.08 -6.74 -11.48
C ASP A 268 -8.68 -5.44 -11.98
N LEU A 269 -9.68 -5.49 -12.86
CA LEU A 269 -10.35 -4.32 -13.38
C LEU A 269 -11.83 -4.61 -13.53
N TYR A 270 -12.64 -3.75 -12.92
CA TYR A 270 -14.10 -3.74 -13.08
C TYR A 270 -14.49 -2.54 -13.91
N VAL A 271 -15.39 -2.75 -14.86
CA VAL A 271 -15.94 -1.68 -15.69
C VAL A 271 -17.45 -1.66 -15.56
N PHE A 272 -17.98 -0.54 -15.16
CA PHE A 272 -19.41 -0.31 -15.02
C PHE A 272 -19.88 0.73 -16.03
N ASP A 273 -21.10 0.58 -16.48
CA ASP A 273 -21.80 1.59 -17.27
C ASP A 273 -22.28 2.72 -16.36
N THR A 274 -21.99 3.98 -16.69
CA THR A 274 -22.32 5.11 -15.80
C THR A 274 -23.78 5.55 -15.86
N GLU A 275 -24.56 5.13 -16.85
CA GLU A 275 -26.00 5.42 -16.94
C GLU A 275 -26.80 4.44 -16.09
N THR A 276 -26.52 3.15 -16.23
CA THR A 276 -27.28 2.05 -15.59
C THR A 276 -26.68 1.57 -14.27
N ASP A 277 -25.41 1.86 -14.02
CA ASP A 277 -24.60 1.31 -12.92
C ASP A 277 -24.53 -0.24 -12.94
N GLU A 278 -24.57 -0.82 -14.12
CA GLU A 278 -24.43 -2.25 -14.29
C GLU A 278 -22.99 -2.61 -14.65
N LEU A 279 -22.56 -3.79 -14.16
CA LEU A 279 -21.24 -4.33 -14.48
C LEU A 279 -21.20 -4.73 -15.96
N VAL A 280 -20.27 -4.17 -16.71
CA VAL A 280 -20.06 -4.44 -18.14
C VAL A 280 -19.03 -5.54 -18.33
N GLU A 281 -17.89 -5.44 -17.64
CA GLU A 281 -16.76 -6.34 -17.87
C GLU A 281 -15.91 -6.46 -16.61
N VAL A 282 -15.24 -7.60 -16.46
CA VAL A 282 -14.17 -7.82 -15.47
C VAL A 282 -12.95 -8.38 -16.18
N VAL A 283 -11.81 -7.72 -16.01
CA VAL A 283 -10.53 -8.17 -16.59
C VAL A 283 -9.64 -8.74 -15.51
N ASP A 284 -8.99 -9.84 -15.80
CA ASP A 284 -8.05 -10.51 -14.90
C ASP A 284 -6.59 -10.39 -15.37
N THR A 285 -5.68 -10.79 -14.51
CA THR A 285 -4.24 -10.96 -14.84
C THR A 285 -3.56 -9.66 -15.26
N LEU A 286 -3.89 -8.53 -14.60
CA LEU A 286 -3.21 -7.25 -14.82
C LEU A 286 -1.94 -7.11 -13.98
N GLY A 287 -1.91 -7.63 -12.77
CA GLY A 287 -0.76 -7.54 -11.87
C GLY A 287 -1.06 -8.05 -10.48
N THR A 288 -0.14 -7.86 -9.53
CA THR A 288 -0.33 -8.29 -8.14
C THR A 288 -0.85 -7.16 -7.27
N LEU A 289 -0.19 -6.00 -7.28
CA LEU A 289 -0.61 -4.80 -6.56
C LEU A 289 -0.85 -3.69 -7.58
N LEU A 290 -2.07 -3.18 -7.62
CA LEU A 290 -2.55 -2.22 -8.61
C LEU A 290 -2.67 -0.84 -7.96
N TYR A 291 -1.80 0.09 -8.36
CA TYR A 291 -1.67 1.38 -7.68
C TYR A 291 -2.49 2.51 -8.30
N GLY A 292 -2.41 2.68 -9.59
CA GLY A 292 -3.09 3.77 -10.29
C GLY A 292 -3.53 3.37 -11.69
N LEU A 293 -4.55 4.06 -12.21
CA LEU A 293 -5.05 3.84 -13.54
C LEU A 293 -5.35 5.15 -14.27
N THR A 294 -5.19 5.12 -15.59
CA THR A 294 -5.67 6.17 -16.49
C THR A 294 -6.23 5.55 -17.75
N VAL A 295 -7.09 6.29 -18.47
CA VAL A 295 -7.77 5.81 -19.67
C VAL A 295 -7.65 6.83 -20.79
N ASP A 296 -7.19 6.40 -21.98
CA ASP A 296 -7.07 7.27 -23.14
C ASP A 296 -8.45 7.63 -23.76
N SER A 297 -8.44 8.47 -24.79
CA SER A 297 -9.68 8.91 -25.46
C SER A 297 -10.40 7.79 -26.21
N LYS A 298 -9.75 6.64 -26.41
CA LYS A 298 -10.26 5.48 -27.14
C LYS A 298 -10.67 4.33 -26.21
N GLY A 299 -10.61 4.56 -24.89
CA GLY A 299 -10.95 3.55 -23.89
C GLY A 299 -9.82 2.54 -23.59
N ARG A 300 -8.58 2.79 -24.04
CA ARG A 300 -7.42 1.98 -23.63
C ARG A 300 -7.06 2.32 -22.20
N VAL A 301 -7.05 1.31 -21.34
CA VAL A 301 -6.71 1.43 -19.92
C VAL A 301 -5.22 1.20 -19.72
N PHE A 302 -4.59 1.99 -18.86
CA PHE A 302 -3.22 1.81 -18.39
C PHE A 302 -3.21 1.73 -16.87
N VAL A 303 -2.59 0.68 -16.33
CA VAL A 303 -2.51 0.42 -14.88
C VAL A 303 -1.06 0.39 -14.44
N ALA A 304 -0.68 1.26 -13.52
CA ALA A 304 0.61 1.21 -12.84
C ALA A 304 0.57 0.13 -11.76
N GLN A 305 1.49 -0.84 -11.80
CA GLN A 305 1.40 -2.02 -10.95
C GLN A 305 2.77 -2.64 -10.64
N THR A 306 2.80 -3.51 -9.63
CA THR A 306 3.90 -4.45 -9.40
C THR A 306 3.41 -5.86 -9.57
N ASP A 307 4.19 -6.69 -10.27
CA ASP A 307 3.88 -8.10 -10.51
C ASP A 307 4.84 -8.98 -9.71
N ALA A 308 4.32 -9.72 -8.73
CA ALA A 308 5.11 -10.56 -7.85
C ALA A 308 5.63 -11.80 -8.59
N ARG A 309 6.82 -12.23 -8.24
CA ARG A 309 7.46 -13.45 -8.75
C ARG A 309 7.42 -14.60 -7.75
N ASN A 310 6.48 -14.57 -6.83
CA ASN A 310 6.40 -15.56 -5.77
C ASN A 310 6.06 -16.97 -6.29
N GLU A 311 5.43 -17.11 -7.45
CA GLU A 311 5.11 -18.41 -8.07
C GLU A 311 6.34 -19.19 -8.57
N ILE A 312 7.48 -18.54 -8.72
CA ILE A 312 8.75 -19.20 -9.06
C ILE A 312 9.66 -19.38 -7.87
N ASN A 313 9.26 -18.90 -6.70
CA ASN A 313 10.01 -18.92 -5.45
C ASN A 313 9.69 -20.22 -4.68
N GLY A 314 10.72 -20.99 -4.34
CA GLY A 314 10.59 -22.26 -3.60
C GLY A 314 10.02 -23.42 -4.42
N ARG A 315 10.16 -23.40 -5.72
CA ARG A 315 9.71 -24.48 -6.59
C ARG A 315 10.42 -25.79 -6.29
N SER A 316 9.70 -26.87 -6.48
CA SER A 316 10.20 -28.24 -6.37
C SER A 316 11.46 -28.45 -7.21
N GLY A 317 12.49 -29.02 -6.61
CA GLY A 317 13.75 -29.35 -7.27
C GLY A 317 14.75 -28.19 -7.36
N THR A 318 14.43 -26.99 -6.85
CA THR A 318 15.43 -25.91 -6.77
C THR A 318 16.37 -26.14 -5.58
N LYS A 319 17.62 -25.67 -5.73
CA LYS A 319 18.61 -25.66 -4.64
C LYS A 319 18.83 -24.27 -4.05
N LYS A 320 18.25 -23.26 -4.66
CA LYS A 320 18.29 -21.88 -4.21
C LYS A 320 17.01 -21.55 -3.46
N HIS A 321 17.10 -20.71 -2.46
CA HIS A 321 15.99 -20.34 -1.61
C HIS A 321 15.99 -18.84 -1.34
N GLY A 322 14.82 -18.31 -1.07
CA GLY A 322 14.63 -16.90 -0.75
C GLY A 322 14.87 -15.99 -1.96
N LEU A 323 15.29 -14.77 -1.69
CA LEU A 323 15.47 -13.75 -2.74
C LEU A 323 16.58 -14.11 -3.75
N GLU A 324 17.52 -14.99 -3.39
CA GLU A 324 18.57 -15.46 -4.31
C GLU A 324 17.97 -16.25 -5.49
N GLU A 325 16.91 -17.02 -5.25
CA GLU A 325 16.18 -17.77 -6.28
C GLU A 325 15.51 -16.83 -7.28
N LEU A 326 15.13 -15.64 -6.83
CA LEU A 326 14.51 -14.59 -7.62
C LEU A 326 15.53 -13.58 -8.19
N GLU A 327 16.82 -13.89 -8.18
CA GLU A 327 17.90 -12.96 -8.56
C GLU A 327 17.77 -11.58 -7.85
N ASN A 328 17.26 -11.57 -6.63
CA ASN A 328 16.91 -10.35 -5.89
C ASN A 328 15.94 -9.41 -6.63
N ARG A 329 15.03 -9.97 -7.42
CA ARG A 329 13.96 -9.29 -8.15
C ARG A 329 12.62 -9.91 -7.75
N ALA A 330 12.15 -9.57 -6.53
CA ALA A 330 10.89 -10.12 -6.00
C ALA A 330 9.67 -9.65 -6.80
N PHE A 331 9.72 -8.41 -7.30
CA PHE A 331 8.65 -7.82 -8.11
C PHE A 331 9.17 -7.32 -9.45
N LEU A 332 8.34 -7.37 -10.47
CA LEU A 332 8.50 -6.66 -11.73
C LEU A 332 7.68 -5.36 -11.65
N ASN A 333 8.34 -4.24 -11.93
CA ASN A 333 7.70 -2.93 -12.01
C ASN A 333 7.19 -2.72 -13.43
N ARG A 334 5.87 -2.55 -13.59
CA ARG A 334 5.20 -2.60 -14.89
C ARG A 334 4.10 -1.55 -15.02
N ILE A 335 3.76 -1.25 -16.26
CA ILE A 335 2.45 -0.71 -16.62
C ILE A 335 1.75 -1.80 -17.42
N THR A 336 0.52 -2.12 -17.06
CA THR A 336 -0.32 -3.02 -17.86
C THR A 336 -1.27 -2.19 -18.70
N SER A 337 -1.37 -2.55 -19.97
CA SER A 337 -2.23 -1.89 -20.94
C SER A 337 -3.29 -2.84 -21.44
N VAL A 338 -4.54 -2.42 -21.42
CA VAL A 338 -5.67 -3.20 -21.89
C VAL A 338 -6.48 -2.38 -22.89
N ARG A 339 -6.77 -2.97 -24.05
CA ARG A 339 -7.58 -2.31 -25.10
C ARG A 339 -8.97 -2.91 -25.12
N PHE A 340 -9.95 -2.04 -25.24
CA PHE A 340 -11.32 -2.45 -25.46
C PHE A 340 -11.56 -2.65 -26.97
N LYS A 341 -12.18 -3.76 -27.32
CA LYS A 341 -12.52 -4.08 -28.70
C LYS A 341 -13.92 -4.68 -28.80
N GLY A 342 -14.83 -3.96 -29.39
CA GLY A 342 -16.25 -4.34 -29.39
C GLY A 342 -16.80 -4.27 -27.97
N ASP A 343 -17.33 -5.37 -27.47
CA ASP A 343 -17.93 -5.46 -26.14
C ASP A 343 -17.03 -6.13 -25.08
N SER A 344 -15.73 -6.34 -25.39
CA SER A 344 -14.80 -6.99 -24.46
C SER A 344 -13.40 -6.43 -24.56
N PHE A 345 -12.59 -6.66 -23.53
CA PHE A 345 -11.18 -6.30 -23.53
C PHE A 345 -10.32 -7.35 -24.24
N GLU A 346 -9.31 -6.86 -24.95
CA GLU A 346 -8.23 -7.71 -25.47
C GLU A 346 -7.35 -8.22 -24.31
N LYS A 347 -6.52 -9.22 -24.60
CA LYS A 347 -5.54 -9.72 -23.63
C LYS A 347 -4.61 -8.59 -23.17
N PRO A 348 -4.33 -8.47 -21.85
CA PRO A 348 -3.43 -7.48 -21.31
C PRO A 348 -2.02 -7.54 -21.93
N GLU A 349 -1.46 -6.36 -22.20
CA GLU A 349 -0.09 -6.16 -22.66
C GLU A 349 0.75 -5.55 -21.55
N PHE A 350 1.90 -6.15 -21.23
CA PHE A 350 2.80 -5.66 -20.19
C PHE A 350 3.89 -4.76 -20.77
N ILE A 351 4.05 -3.58 -20.19
CA ILE A 351 5.14 -2.64 -20.46
C ILE A 351 6.15 -2.80 -19.32
N ASP A 352 7.25 -3.50 -19.56
CA ASP A 352 8.32 -3.68 -18.60
C ASP A 352 9.13 -2.39 -18.45
N LEU A 353 9.13 -1.80 -17.24
CA LEU A 353 9.82 -0.54 -16.95
C LEU A 353 11.33 -0.73 -16.74
N GLU A 354 11.75 -1.96 -16.54
CA GLU A 354 13.11 -2.37 -16.24
C GLU A 354 13.48 -3.64 -17.03
N PRO A 355 14.77 -3.91 -17.25
CA PRO A 355 15.19 -5.18 -17.86
C PRO A 355 14.67 -6.37 -17.06
N LEU A 356 14.17 -7.40 -17.76
CA LEU A 356 13.69 -8.63 -17.10
C LEU A 356 14.85 -9.42 -16.46
N PRO A 357 14.59 -10.13 -15.35
CA PRO A 357 15.57 -11.02 -14.75
C PRO A 357 16.10 -12.07 -15.76
N PRO A 358 17.35 -12.47 -15.65
CA PRO A 358 18.31 -12.15 -14.60
C PRO A 358 19.02 -10.79 -14.73
N LYS A 359 18.66 -9.98 -15.70
CA LYS A 359 19.23 -8.64 -15.86
C LYS A 359 18.67 -7.68 -14.81
N HIS A 360 19.46 -6.70 -14.43
CA HIS A 360 19.09 -5.65 -13.48
C HIS A 360 19.13 -4.28 -14.15
N PRO A 361 18.35 -3.30 -13.65
CA PRO A 361 18.48 -1.93 -14.14
C PRO A 361 19.88 -1.38 -13.83
N GLU A 362 20.37 -0.53 -14.71
CA GLU A 362 21.60 0.23 -14.48
C GLU A 362 21.47 1.12 -13.23
N SER A 363 22.61 1.54 -12.69
CA SER A 363 22.64 2.44 -11.54
C SER A 363 21.85 3.71 -11.81
N GLY A 364 20.92 4.03 -10.92
CA GLY A 364 20.01 5.17 -11.05
C GLY A 364 18.84 5.00 -12.03
N ALA A 365 18.76 3.87 -12.76
CA ALA A 365 17.70 3.63 -13.74
C ALA A 365 16.45 2.94 -13.21
N ALA A 366 16.51 2.35 -12.01
CA ALA A 366 15.36 1.66 -11.38
C ALA A 366 14.13 2.57 -11.22
N LEU A 367 12.95 1.98 -11.43
CA LEU A 367 11.64 2.61 -11.37
C LEU A 367 10.70 1.80 -10.46
N ALA A 368 11.15 1.58 -9.22
CA ALA A 368 10.44 0.77 -8.24
C ALA A 368 9.09 1.38 -7.82
N THR A 369 8.10 0.52 -7.71
CA THR A 369 6.74 0.87 -7.30
C THR A 369 6.17 2.01 -8.16
N PRO A 370 5.86 1.76 -9.45
CA PRO A 370 5.09 2.70 -10.26
C PRO A 370 3.73 2.90 -9.59
N PHE A 371 3.33 4.16 -9.35
CA PHE A 371 2.19 4.46 -8.48
C PHE A 371 1.13 5.29 -9.20
N ALA A 372 1.23 6.61 -9.23
CA ALA A 372 0.31 7.46 -9.97
C ALA A 372 0.66 7.44 -11.47
N ILE A 373 -0.35 7.44 -12.31
CA ILE A 373 -0.23 7.41 -13.76
C ILE A 373 -1.27 8.32 -14.40
N GLU A 374 -0.84 9.22 -15.26
CA GLU A 374 -1.72 10.12 -16.02
C GLU A 374 -1.34 10.10 -17.50
N ILE A 375 -2.36 10.18 -18.37
CA ILE A 375 -2.16 10.29 -19.81
C ILE A 375 -2.37 11.73 -20.27
N SER A 376 -1.52 12.21 -21.19
CA SER A 376 -1.71 13.51 -21.84
C SER A 376 -3.02 13.56 -22.64
N ALA A 377 -3.63 14.74 -22.75
CA ALA A 377 -4.93 14.88 -23.39
C ALA A 377 -4.91 14.56 -24.91
N ASP A 378 -3.73 14.51 -25.52
CA ASP A 378 -3.52 14.05 -26.91
C ASP A 378 -3.23 12.53 -27.02
N ASP A 379 -3.34 11.78 -25.94
CA ASP A 379 -3.07 10.33 -25.83
C ASP A 379 -1.63 9.91 -26.17
N SER A 380 -0.69 10.85 -26.28
CA SER A 380 0.66 10.52 -26.76
C SER A 380 1.63 10.06 -25.69
N MET A 381 1.45 10.52 -24.43
CA MET A 381 2.42 10.34 -23.37
C MET A 381 1.78 9.99 -22.03
N LEU A 382 2.34 8.99 -21.34
CA LEU A 382 2.06 8.73 -19.95
C LEU A 382 3.11 9.44 -19.10
N VAL A 383 2.67 10.07 -18.01
CA VAL A 383 3.52 10.57 -16.93
C VAL A 383 3.24 9.72 -15.69
N VAL A 384 4.29 9.13 -15.14
CA VAL A 384 4.14 8.11 -14.09
C VAL A 384 5.07 8.40 -12.94
N SER A 385 4.60 8.22 -11.71
CA SER A 385 5.44 8.28 -10.52
C SER A 385 6.02 6.91 -10.16
N SER A 386 7.23 6.91 -9.62
CA SER A 386 7.90 5.74 -9.06
C SER A 386 8.14 5.99 -7.59
N ALA A 387 7.21 5.55 -6.75
CA ALA A 387 7.18 5.85 -5.32
C ALA A 387 8.38 5.27 -4.56
N GLY A 388 8.85 4.08 -4.95
CA GLY A 388 10.02 3.43 -4.36
C GLY A 388 11.37 4.00 -4.82
N SER A 389 11.39 4.81 -5.89
CA SER A 389 12.62 5.39 -6.46
C SER A 389 12.67 6.92 -6.41
N ASP A 390 11.66 7.58 -5.84
CA ASP A 390 11.56 9.05 -5.74
C ASP A 390 11.67 9.74 -7.11
N LYS A 391 10.95 9.24 -8.11
CA LYS A 391 11.05 9.74 -9.49
C LYS A 391 9.71 9.97 -10.14
N ILE A 392 9.72 10.85 -11.15
CA ILE A 392 8.74 10.89 -12.22
C ILE A 392 9.43 10.42 -13.50
N PHE A 393 8.72 9.70 -14.32
CA PHE A 393 9.17 9.28 -15.63
C PHE A 393 8.06 9.39 -16.68
N THR A 394 8.47 9.50 -17.92
CA THR A 394 7.58 9.63 -19.08
C THR A 394 7.68 8.39 -19.95
N VAL A 395 6.55 7.98 -20.51
CA VAL A 395 6.43 6.81 -21.38
C VAL A 395 5.68 7.20 -22.64
N ASP A 396 6.17 6.80 -23.80
CA ASP A 396 5.42 6.88 -25.04
C ASP A 396 4.23 5.91 -24.99
N ALA A 397 3.03 6.45 -25.03
CA ALA A 397 1.82 5.65 -24.81
C ALA A 397 1.58 4.60 -25.91
N ALA A 398 2.06 4.84 -27.13
CA ALA A 398 1.89 3.92 -28.24
C ALA A 398 2.85 2.72 -28.18
N SER A 399 4.13 2.98 -27.90
CA SER A 399 5.18 1.95 -27.90
C SER A 399 5.50 1.36 -26.52
N GLY A 400 5.05 1.99 -25.44
CA GLY A 400 5.41 1.61 -24.07
C GLY A 400 6.87 1.95 -23.69
N LYS A 401 7.58 2.72 -24.50
CA LYS A 401 8.99 3.05 -24.25
C LYS A 401 9.12 4.13 -23.19
N VAL A 402 9.93 3.88 -22.14
CA VAL A 402 10.34 4.92 -21.19
C VAL A 402 11.23 5.93 -21.92
N LEU A 403 10.82 7.20 -21.93
CA LEU A 403 11.49 8.29 -22.65
C LEU A 403 12.48 9.03 -21.76
N GLY A 404 12.06 9.46 -20.58
CA GLY A 404 12.87 10.23 -19.65
C GLY A 404 12.50 9.96 -18.20
N ARG A 405 13.32 10.45 -17.26
CA ARG A 405 13.06 10.36 -15.82
C ARG A 405 13.74 11.49 -15.08
N VAL A 406 13.14 11.93 -13.97
CA VAL A 406 13.69 12.96 -13.09
C VAL A 406 13.42 12.61 -11.65
N LYS A 407 14.37 12.91 -10.76
CA LYS A 407 14.20 12.76 -9.32
C LYS A 407 13.31 13.88 -8.77
N VAL A 408 12.40 13.53 -7.86
CA VAL A 408 11.50 14.44 -7.12
C VAL A 408 11.63 14.21 -5.61
N GLY A 409 10.69 14.67 -4.81
CA GLY A 409 10.66 14.40 -3.37
C GLY A 409 10.35 12.93 -3.05
N ALA A 410 10.46 12.58 -1.76
CA ALA A 410 10.29 11.20 -1.31
C ALA A 410 8.85 10.70 -1.46
N VAL A 411 8.71 9.52 -2.06
CA VAL A 411 7.47 8.77 -2.21
C VAL A 411 6.40 9.55 -2.99
N PRO A 412 6.62 9.85 -4.30
CA PRO A 412 5.62 10.52 -5.13
C PRO A 412 4.42 9.60 -5.38
N ARG A 413 3.21 10.07 -5.01
CA ARG A 413 1.96 9.30 -5.08
C ARG A 413 0.81 9.97 -5.80
N GLY A 414 0.97 11.19 -6.27
CA GLY A 414 -0.07 11.91 -7.01
C GLY A 414 0.51 12.71 -8.15
N ILE A 415 -0.23 12.80 -9.26
CA ILE A 415 0.12 13.57 -10.45
C ILE A 415 -1.13 14.30 -10.94
N ALA A 416 -0.98 15.58 -11.26
CA ALA A 416 -1.96 16.34 -12.05
C ALA A 416 -1.24 17.01 -13.23
N LEU A 417 -1.78 16.88 -14.44
CA LEU A 417 -1.14 17.37 -15.67
C LEU A 417 -1.72 18.70 -16.12
N GLU A 418 -0.85 19.59 -16.55
CA GLU A 418 -1.23 20.73 -17.37
C GLU A 418 -0.93 20.44 -18.84
N SER A 419 -1.86 20.81 -19.70
CA SER A 419 -1.72 20.67 -21.14
C SER A 419 -1.31 21.98 -21.79
N ALA A 420 -0.43 21.89 -22.79
CA ALA A 420 -0.21 22.94 -23.77
C ALA A 420 -1.23 22.84 -24.92
N ASP A 421 -1.11 23.76 -25.89
CA ASP A 421 -1.90 23.71 -27.10
C ASP A 421 -1.78 22.36 -27.82
N GLY A 422 -2.92 21.83 -28.27
CA GLY A 422 -3.00 20.53 -28.91
C GLY A 422 -3.01 19.35 -27.95
N GLY A 423 -3.19 19.58 -26.63
CA GLY A 423 -3.39 18.53 -25.62
C GLY A 423 -2.12 17.84 -25.14
N LYS A 424 -0.92 18.28 -25.57
CA LYS A 424 0.35 17.72 -25.06
C LYS A 424 0.56 18.12 -23.62
N ALA A 425 1.01 17.19 -22.79
CA ALA A 425 1.38 17.54 -21.44
C ALA A 425 2.60 18.48 -21.41
N SER A 426 2.47 19.57 -20.67
CA SER A 426 3.52 20.58 -20.52
C SER A 426 4.16 20.55 -19.16
N ARG A 427 3.37 20.45 -18.11
CA ARG A 427 3.81 20.39 -16.71
C ARG A 427 3.07 19.31 -15.94
N ALA A 428 3.74 18.76 -14.95
CA ALA A 428 3.17 17.82 -13.98
C ALA A 428 3.34 18.37 -12.57
N TRP A 429 2.26 18.47 -11.84
CA TRP A 429 2.23 18.73 -10.41
C TRP A 429 2.25 17.40 -9.67
N VAL A 430 3.21 17.22 -8.78
CA VAL A 430 3.51 15.93 -8.16
C VAL A 430 3.46 16.02 -6.66
N LEU A 431 2.53 15.33 -6.02
CA LEU A 431 2.55 15.19 -4.56
C LEU A 431 3.61 14.14 -4.16
N ASN A 432 4.60 14.55 -3.41
CA ASN A 432 5.59 13.71 -2.75
C ASN A 432 5.10 13.41 -1.33
N ALA A 433 4.37 12.31 -1.17
CA ALA A 433 3.54 12.05 0.01
C ALA A 433 4.31 11.93 1.33
N VAL A 434 5.56 11.45 1.32
CA VAL A 434 6.40 11.37 2.54
C VAL A 434 7.29 12.59 2.70
N ALA A 435 7.80 13.17 1.62
CA ALA A 435 8.47 14.46 1.70
C ALA A 435 7.51 15.57 2.15
N ASN A 436 6.23 15.40 1.92
CA ASN A 436 5.16 16.36 2.13
C ASN A 436 5.42 17.68 1.37
N THR A 437 5.68 17.52 0.07
CA THR A 437 5.99 18.62 -0.86
C THR A 437 5.28 18.41 -2.18
N VAL A 438 5.09 19.49 -2.93
CA VAL A 438 4.61 19.42 -4.32
C VAL A 438 5.72 19.83 -5.25
N SER A 439 6.17 18.92 -6.11
CA SER A 439 7.13 19.23 -7.17
C SER A 439 6.40 19.65 -8.45
N LEU A 440 6.80 20.77 -9.04
CA LEU A 440 6.41 21.17 -10.38
C LEU A 440 7.47 20.67 -11.37
N VAL A 441 7.07 19.81 -12.29
CA VAL A 441 7.96 19.19 -13.27
C VAL A 441 7.58 19.65 -14.67
N ASP A 442 8.53 20.22 -15.42
CA ASP A 442 8.41 20.45 -16.86
C ASP A 442 8.58 19.12 -17.60
N VAL A 443 7.53 18.66 -18.27
CA VAL A 443 7.49 17.42 -19.07
C VAL A 443 7.34 17.69 -20.55
N SER A 444 7.39 18.94 -21.00
CA SER A 444 7.28 19.34 -22.41
C SER A 444 8.33 18.67 -23.29
N ASN A 445 9.53 18.46 -22.76
CA ASN A 445 10.53 17.58 -23.34
C ASN A 445 10.50 16.22 -22.64
N SER A 446 9.72 15.30 -23.17
CA SER A 446 9.53 13.96 -22.60
C SER A 446 10.84 13.17 -22.39
N ALA A 447 11.87 13.39 -23.19
CA ALA A 447 13.17 12.72 -23.06
C ALA A 447 14.03 13.29 -21.91
N SER A 448 13.71 14.48 -21.41
CA SER A 448 14.49 15.16 -20.36
C SER A 448 13.59 16.00 -19.46
N PRO A 449 12.67 15.37 -18.70
CA PRO A 449 11.84 16.09 -17.74
C PRO A 449 12.70 16.76 -16.66
N LYS A 450 12.23 17.91 -16.12
CA LYS A 450 13.01 18.70 -15.16
C LYS A 450 12.11 19.22 -14.05
N VAL A 451 12.57 19.15 -12.80
CA VAL A 451 11.93 19.86 -11.69
C VAL A 451 12.17 21.38 -11.88
N VAL A 452 11.09 22.12 -11.93
CA VAL A 452 11.07 23.59 -12.06
C VAL A 452 11.00 24.24 -10.71
N ASP A 453 10.22 23.65 -9.79
CA ASP A 453 9.99 24.19 -8.46
C ASP A 453 9.58 23.09 -7.47
N THR A 454 9.68 23.39 -6.17
CA THR A 454 9.21 22.50 -5.10
C THR A 454 8.58 23.36 -4.01
N ILE A 455 7.31 23.08 -3.72
CA ILE A 455 6.50 23.81 -2.74
C ILE A 455 6.39 22.93 -1.50
N GLU A 456 6.81 23.48 -0.36
CA GLU A 456 6.70 22.82 0.94
C GLU A 456 5.28 22.95 1.48
N LEU A 457 4.71 21.84 1.95
CA LEU A 457 3.45 21.81 2.66
C LEU A 457 3.71 21.77 4.17
N GLU A 458 2.74 22.16 4.99
CA GLU A 458 2.84 22.03 6.44
C GLU A 458 2.94 20.55 6.83
N ASP A 459 3.96 20.18 7.59
CA ASP A 459 4.20 18.80 7.98
C ASP A 459 4.34 18.66 9.50
N PRO A 460 3.27 18.29 10.21
CA PRO A 460 3.30 18.03 11.63
C PRO A 460 3.99 16.71 12.01
N THR A 461 4.37 15.89 11.00
CA THR A 461 4.98 14.59 11.23
C THR A 461 6.30 14.72 11.99
N HIS A 462 6.44 13.99 13.08
CA HIS A 462 7.71 13.96 13.81
C HIS A 462 8.87 13.50 12.90
N PRO A 463 10.03 14.18 12.90
CA PRO A 463 11.13 13.90 11.97
C PRO A 463 11.62 12.44 11.98
N ALA A 464 11.59 11.75 13.13
CA ALA A 464 11.97 10.35 13.20
C ALA A 464 10.97 9.44 12.48
N VAL A 465 9.66 9.72 12.56
CA VAL A 465 8.61 9.00 11.84
C VAL A 465 8.75 9.24 10.34
N LYS A 466 8.97 10.48 9.93
CA LYS A 466 9.22 10.84 8.52
C LYS A 466 10.42 10.09 7.95
N ARG A 467 11.54 10.04 8.66
CA ARG A 467 12.72 9.24 8.26
C ARG A 467 12.40 7.74 8.17
N GLY A 468 11.63 7.22 9.12
CA GLY A 468 11.18 5.82 9.10
C GLY A 468 10.32 5.50 7.88
N ARG A 469 9.36 6.37 7.54
CA ARG A 469 8.54 6.23 6.33
C ARG A 469 9.39 6.25 5.05
N ILE A 470 10.40 7.14 4.96
CA ILE A 470 11.33 7.17 3.82
C ILE A 470 12.10 5.84 3.74
N ALA A 471 12.69 5.39 4.85
CA ALA A 471 13.46 4.16 4.88
C ALA A 471 12.62 2.93 4.51
N PHE A 472 11.37 2.89 4.91
CA PHE A 472 10.44 1.81 4.63
C PHE A 472 10.02 1.74 3.15
N ASN A 473 9.84 2.89 2.51
CA ASN A 473 9.37 2.97 1.13
C ASN A 473 10.50 2.99 0.09
N THR A 474 11.73 3.36 0.46
CA THR A 474 12.82 3.47 -0.52
C THR A 474 13.33 2.12 -1.00
N ALA A 475 13.33 1.89 -2.29
CA ALA A 475 13.94 0.72 -2.91
C ALA A 475 15.48 0.79 -2.92
N SER A 476 16.08 1.91 -2.55
CA SER A 476 17.55 2.08 -2.51
C SER A 476 18.23 1.14 -1.51
N ALA A 477 17.50 0.62 -0.53
CA ALA A 477 17.98 -0.38 0.44
C ALA A 477 18.14 -1.77 -0.17
N SER A 478 17.38 -2.12 -1.22
CA SER A 478 17.53 -3.43 -1.87
C SER A 478 18.73 -3.49 -2.81
N THR A 479 19.27 -4.69 -2.99
CA THR A 479 20.45 -4.92 -3.85
C THR A 479 20.23 -4.44 -5.29
N THR A 480 19.05 -4.69 -5.85
CA THR A 480 18.70 -4.34 -7.23
C THR A 480 18.03 -2.98 -7.38
N LYS A 481 17.68 -2.32 -6.26
CA LYS A 481 16.96 -1.04 -6.22
C LYS A 481 15.53 -1.10 -6.80
N THR A 482 14.93 -2.28 -6.87
CA THR A 482 13.66 -2.52 -7.58
C THR A 482 12.48 -2.83 -6.65
N TYR A 483 12.71 -2.98 -5.36
CA TYR A 483 11.66 -3.19 -4.35
C TYR A 483 12.12 -2.68 -2.98
N SER A 484 11.17 -2.47 -2.08
CA SER A 484 11.38 -1.98 -0.71
C SER A 484 10.58 -2.82 0.29
N CYS A 485 10.63 -2.47 1.57
CA CYS A 485 9.75 -3.08 2.57
C CYS A 485 8.26 -2.88 2.20
N ALA A 486 7.92 -1.69 1.69
CA ALA A 486 6.57 -1.36 1.24
C ALA A 486 6.09 -2.17 0.03
N SER A 487 6.97 -2.87 -0.68
CA SER A 487 6.57 -3.72 -1.82
C SER A 487 5.83 -4.98 -1.37
N CYS A 488 6.21 -5.57 -0.23
CA CYS A 488 5.50 -6.69 0.39
C CYS A 488 4.48 -6.20 1.44
N HIS A 489 4.78 -5.09 2.11
CA HIS A 489 3.94 -4.51 3.16
C HIS A 489 3.40 -3.13 2.75
N PRO A 490 2.60 -3.04 1.67
CA PRO A 490 2.08 -1.76 1.20
C PRO A 490 1.28 -1.07 2.32
N ASP A 491 1.59 0.20 2.59
CA ASP A 491 0.96 1.01 3.62
C ASP A 491 0.94 0.36 5.03
N GLY A 492 1.87 -0.58 5.29
CA GLY A 492 1.95 -1.36 6.52
C GLY A 492 0.99 -2.56 6.59
N HIS A 493 0.28 -2.85 5.52
CA HIS A 493 -0.57 -4.04 5.36
C HIS A 493 0.21 -5.23 4.78
N THR A 494 -0.35 -5.95 3.86
CA THR A 494 0.17 -7.17 3.27
C THR A 494 -0.09 -7.15 1.76
N ASP A 495 0.75 -7.85 1.00
CA ASP A 495 0.51 -8.20 -0.39
C ASP A 495 -0.35 -9.47 -0.55
N GLN A 496 -0.81 -10.05 0.57
CA GLN A 496 -1.56 -11.31 0.66
C GLN A 496 -0.88 -12.53 0.03
N LEU A 497 0.41 -12.44 -0.24
CA LEU A 497 1.16 -13.50 -0.91
C LEU A 497 1.88 -14.41 0.06
N LEU A 498 2.26 -15.57 -0.47
CA LEU A 498 3.13 -16.52 0.17
C LEU A 498 4.53 -16.42 -0.43
N TRP A 499 5.53 -16.27 0.41
CA TRP A 499 6.93 -16.19 0.03
C TRP A 499 7.75 -17.30 0.68
N VAL A 500 8.69 -17.86 -0.05
CA VAL A 500 9.69 -18.78 0.51
C VAL A 500 10.94 -17.96 0.85
N LEU A 501 11.14 -17.74 2.14
CA LEU A 501 12.31 -17.03 2.65
C LEU A 501 13.34 -18.04 3.16
N LYS A 502 14.62 -17.74 2.97
CA LYS A 502 15.71 -18.52 3.55
C LYS A 502 15.63 -18.35 5.07
N THR A 503 15.32 -19.42 5.77
CA THR A 503 15.38 -19.42 7.22
C THR A 503 16.83 -19.53 7.70
N PRO A 504 17.24 -18.78 8.74
CA PRO A 504 18.52 -19.00 9.39
C PRO A 504 18.60 -20.44 9.86
N ILE A 505 19.78 -21.05 9.77
CA ILE A 505 20.05 -22.45 10.13
C ILE A 505 20.00 -22.62 11.67
N VAL A 506 18.88 -22.38 12.28
CA VAL A 506 18.70 -22.59 13.73
C VAL A 506 18.27 -24.03 14.05
N THR A 507 17.73 -24.75 13.06
CA THR A 507 17.11 -26.07 13.27
C THR A 507 17.64 -27.17 12.35
N GLY A 508 18.84 -27.01 11.78
CA GLY A 508 19.55 -28.10 11.10
C GLY A 508 18.97 -28.56 9.77
N GLY A 509 18.32 -27.71 9.02
CA GLY A 509 17.82 -28.10 7.71
C GLY A 509 17.48 -26.95 6.79
N ASP A 510 17.70 -27.13 5.50
CA ASP A 510 17.18 -26.31 4.41
C ASP A 510 15.65 -26.50 4.32
N GLN A 511 14.92 -26.04 5.32
CA GLN A 511 13.47 -26.09 5.28
C GLN A 511 12.94 -24.95 4.42
N ILE A 512 12.40 -25.29 3.28
CA ILE A 512 11.65 -24.39 2.44
C ILE A 512 10.26 -24.27 3.06
N MET A 513 10.02 -23.19 3.76
CA MET A 513 8.73 -22.96 4.40
C MET A 513 8.14 -21.66 3.88
N PRO A 514 7.06 -21.73 3.11
CA PRO A 514 6.35 -20.53 2.68
C PRO A 514 5.74 -19.81 3.89
N ARG A 515 5.79 -18.49 3.83
CA ARG A 515 5.22 -17.59 4.83
C ARG A 515 4.34 -16.57 4.15
N SER A 516 3.17 -16.36 4.70
CA SER A 516 2.32 -15.25 4.32
C SER A 516 2.94 -13.94 4.81
N THR A 517 2.92 -12.95 3.97
CA THR A 517 3.25 -11.59 4.38
C THR A 517 2.26 -11.13 5.44
N MET A 518 2.73 -10.69 6.58
CA MET A 518 1.88 -10.24 7.69
C MET A 518 1.69 -8.73 7.68
N PRO A 519 0.51 -8.22 8.06
CA PRO A 519 0.36 -6.81 8.38
C PRO A 519 1.34 -6.41 9.49
N ILE A 520 1.92 -5.22 9.38
CA ILE A 520 2.89 -4.69 10.35
C ILE A 520 2.40 -3.42 11.05
N ARG A 521 1.13 -3.08 10.87
CA ARG A 521 0.46 -2.04 11.67
C ARG A 521 0.28 -2.51 13.10
N GLY A 522 0.40 -1.59 14.05
CA GLY A 522 0.19 -1.90 15.46
C GLY A 522 1.32 -2.66 16.15
N LEU A 523 2.51 -2.77 15.54
CA LEU A 523 3.64 -3.50 16.13
C LEU A 523 4.31 -2.80 17.32
N ARG A 524 3.88 -1.60 17.67
CA ARG A 524 4.41 -0.90 18.84
C ARG A 524 4.20 -1.75 20.10
N ASP A 525 5.28 -1.96 20.86
CA ASP A 525 5.28 -2.73 22.11
C ASP A 525 5.01 -4.23 21.94
N THR A 526 5.13 -4.78 20.72
CA THR A 526 4.89 -6.21 20.44
C THR A 526 6.17 -6.99 20.11
N ALA A 527 7.35 -6.40 20.36
CA ALA A 527 8.62 -7.10 20.15
C ALA A 527 8.71 -8.40 20.99
N PRO A 528 9.41 -9.44 20.50
CA PRO A 528 10.17 -9.50 19.25
C PRO A 528 9.28 -9.64 18.03
N TYR A 529 9.71 -9.05 16.90
CA TYR A 529 8.94 -9.03 15.68
C TYR A 529 9.23 -10.23 14.80
N HIS A 530 8.39 -10.42 13.77
CA HIS A 530 8.43 -11.54 12.87
C HIS A 530 8.05 -12.88 13.50
N TRP A 531 7.74 -13.89 12.69
CA TRP A 531 7.32 -15.21 13.16
C TRP A 531 8.43 -15.99 13.90
N ASP A 532 9.68 -15.66 13.66
CA ASP A 532 10.87 -16.27 14.28
C ASP A 532 11.49 -15.42 15.40
N GLY A 533 10.93 -14.25 15.68
CA GLY A 533 11.40 -13.35 16.72
C GLY A 533 12.77 -12.72 16.47
N ILE A 534 13.27 -12.77 15.22
CA ILE A 534 14.62 -12.27 14.89
C ILE A 534 14.74 -10.77 15.08
N PRO A 535 13.89 -9.92 14.47
CA PRO A 535 14.00 -8.48 14.66
C PRO A 535 13.48 -8.04 16.02
N GLY A 536 14.23 -7.20 16.69
CA GLY A 536 13.78 -6.52 17.89
C GLY A 536 13.71 -7.40 19.14
N ASP A 537 14.48 -8.48 19.24
CA ASP A 537 14.57 -9.27 20.47
C ASP A 537 15.00 -8.37 21.64
N PRO A 538 14.10 -8.12 22.63
CA PRO A 538 14.36 -7.22 23.74
C PRO A 538 15.34 -7.82 24.76
N TYR A 539 15.62 -9.12 24.68
CA TYR A 539 16.46 -9.84 25.63
C TYR A 539 17.92 -9.94 25.19
N GLY A 540 18.27 -9.37 24.03
CA GLY A 540 19.65 -9.29 23.56
C GLY A 540 20.26 -10.61 23.12
N GLY A 541 19.43 -11.57 22.71
CA GLY A 541 19.87 -12.83 22.11
C GLY A 541 20.58 -12.64 20.77
N ASN A 542 20.99 -13.74 20.14
CA ASN A 542 21.69 -13.72 18.85
C ASN A 542 20.88 -13.06 17.71
N ASN A 543 19.60 -12.87 17.94
CA ASN A 543 18.65 -12.28 17.01
C ASN A 543 18.27 -10.83 17.38
N SER A 544 18.94 -10.23 18.35
CA SER A 544 18.65 -8.86 18.74
C SER A 544 19.05 -7.86 17.65
N ALA A 545 18.35 -6.73 17.59
CA ALA A 545 18.71 -5.63 16.71
C ALA A 545 20.14 -5.10 16.96
N ASN A 546 20.69 -5.31 18.17
CA ASN A 546 22.07 -4.95 18.51
C ASN A 546 23.11 -5.84 17.83
N VAL A 547 22.75 -7.06 17.41
CA VAL A 547 23.65 -8.03 16.75
C VAL A 547 23.52 -7.96 15.23
N HIS A 548 22.32 -7.67 14.72
CA HIS A 548 22.01 -7.77 13.30
C HIS A 548 21.67 -6.42 12.63
N GLY A 549 21.80 -5.34 13.31
CA GLY A 549 21.65 -4.07 12.70
C GLY A 549 20.78 -3.11 13.27
#